data_a1c7752b16050a1c62fdd70dd5234511
#
_entry.id   a1c7752b16050a1c62fdd70dd5234511
#
_cell.length_a   1.000
_cell.length_b   1.000
_cell.length_c   1.000
_cell.angle_alpha   90.00
_cell.angle_beta   90.00
_cell.angle_gamma   90.00
#
_symmetry.space_group_name_H-M   'P 1'
#
loop_
_entity.id
_entity.type
_entity.pdbx_description
1 polymer ?
#
loop_
_entity_poly.entity_id
_entity_poly.type
_entity_poly.pdbx_seq_one_letter_code
_entity_poly.pdbx_strand_id
1 'polypeptide(L)'
;MSNEAKVEMVPMLQDMRTYITNHYWSEILCEVEEQLPGFKAQMPSCTQGTRLFLHHEESKIVKADFWRRSRTKMSADLYVRLKIGASKNGELPRYFVENMYLSTDFVLDGTIQWLPESTVLLDECPEREDWTKLSKYLVPIFSYDDMELQVQNMLKTYLGETAVTAYQPRAAWKLTKAMELQISSAPLFKNRRTEAILFFQEGIARAERQVGDETVMEEMVIPAKTILLNSNAKSFQRADGDGREIFHECIHYEWHTMFFTLQALHSADLRLLEYGEADRASRPAAKDVRWVERQASYGSTAAALPRPVLMPMVHQYWAEVVNQSINPGDKIAHVIYQIAQEKQVSKGLIRTRLIWLGSPAAKGAFNYVNGRYIANFAFDRESVSSGDTFVISRTQFLDLYEQKEDFRELIDKKLYVYADGHVCLNT
;
A
#
# COMPACT_ATOMS: atom_id res chain seq x y z
N MET A 1 29.47 20.77 -25.42
CA MET A 1 29.53 19.72 -24.39
C MET A 1 28.11 19.34 -24.12
N SER A 2 27.69 18.22 -24.68
CA SER A 2 26.31 17.72 -24.67
C SER A 2 25.95 17.18 -23.26
N ASN A 3 24.93 17.78 -22.62
CA ASN A 3 24.25 17.22 -21.48
C ASN A 3 23.43 16.02 -21.97
N GLU A 4 24.00 14.85 -21.96
CA GLU A 4 23.22 13.61 -21.99
C GLU A 4 22.53 13.45 -20.63
N ALA A 5 21.26 13.79 -20.59
CA ALA A 5 20.39 13.43 -19.49
C ALA A 5 20.36 11.89 -19.40
N LYS A 6 21.03 11.33 -18.38
CA LYS A 6 20.84 9.92 -18.00
C LYS A 6 19.34 9.73 -17.68
N VAL A 7 18.63 9.12 -18.61
CA VAL A 7 17.29 8.59 -18.35
C VAL A 7 17.48 7.46 -17.33
N GLU A 8 17.25 7.73 -16.06
CA GLU A 8 17.14 6.69 -15.04
C GLU A 8 15.98 5.78 -15.44
N MET A 9 16.31 4.57 -15.89
CA MET A 9 15.31 3.54 -16.15
C MET A 9 14.67 3.15 -14.82
N VAL A 10 13.39 3.48 -14.63
CA VAL A 10 12.63 2.93 -13.53
C VAL A 10 12.61 1.40 -13.70
N PRO A 11 13.08 0.64 -12.70
CA PRO A 11 13.11 -0.80 -12.80
C PRO A 11 11.70 -1.35 -13.07
N MET A 12 11.60 -2.27 -14.02
CA MET A 12 10.36 -2.95 -14.36
C MET A 12 9.98 -3.87 -13.20
N LEU A 13 8.76 -3.73 -12.64
CA LEU A 13 8.31 -4.59 -11.56
C LEU A 13 8.21 -6.05 -12.03
N GLN A 14 8.71 -6.96 -11.20
CA GLN A 14 8.57 -8.41 -11.39
C GLN A 14 7.15 -8.85 -11.05
N ASP A 15 6.45 -9.52 -11.97
CA ASP A 15 5.18 -10.16 -11.65
C ASP A 15 5.38 -11.62 -11.19
N MET A 16 4.51 -12.06 -10.25
CA MET A 16 4.64 -13.36 -9.60
C MET A 16 4.39 -14.53 -10.57
N ARG A 17 3.50 -14.40 -11.56
CA ARG A 17 3.29 -15.46 -12.56
C ARG A 17 4.56 -15.71 -13.36
N THR A 18 5.22 -14.64 -13.82
CA THR A 18 6.50 -14.75 -14.53
C THR A 18 7.57 -15.38 -13.63
N TYR A 19 7.60 -15.00 -12.35
CA TYR A 19 8.53 -15.60 -11.39
C TYR A 19 8.29 -17.09 -11.22
N ILE A 20 7.04 -17.54 -11.02
CA ILE A 20 6.68 -18.97 -10.94
C ILE A 20 7.08 -19.70 -12.22
N THR A 21 6.79 -19.13 -13.39
CA THR A 21 7.10 -19.74 -14.68
C THR A 21 8.61 -19.97 -14.85
N ASN A 22 9.42 -19.05 -14.39
CA ASN A 22 10.87 -19.11 -14.60
C ASN A 22 11.62 -19.96 -13.56
N HIS A 23 11.05 -20.10 -12.35
CA HIS A 23 11.78 -20.70 -11.22
C HIS A 23 11.18 -22.00 -10.68
N TYR A 24 9.88 -22.24 -10.87
CA TYR A 24 9.19 -23.38 -10.22
C TYR A 24 8.31 -24.20 -11.16
N TRP A 25 8.06 -23.72 -12.40
CA TRP A 25 7.06 -24.34 -13.26
C TRP A 25 7.40 -25.80 -13.61
N SER A 26 8.66 -26.12 -13.81
CA SER A 26 9.09 -27.48 -14.12
C SER A 26 8.83 -28.45 -12.96
N GLU A 27 9.17 -28.02 -11.74
CA GLU A 27 8.97 -28.80 -10.52
C GLU A 27 7.47 -28.96 -10.21
N ILE A 28 6.68 -27.89 -10.38
CA ILE A 28 5.21 -27.94 -10.22
C ILE A 28 4.61 -28.94 -11.20
N LEU A 29 5.06 -28.98 -12.46
CA LEU A 29 4.57 -29.95 -13.43
C LEU A 29 4.87 -31.40 -13.04
N CYS A 30 6.00 -31.67 -12.38
CA CYS A 30 6.30 -32.99 -11.84
C CYS A 30 5.27 -33.42 -10.79
N GLU A 31 4.93 -32.54 -9.83
CA GLU A 31 3.89 -32.81 -8.82
C GLU A 31 2.50 -33.01 -9.46
N VAL A 32 2.18 -32.23 -10.49
CA VAL A 32 0.92 -32.36 -11.24
C VAL A 32 0.88 -33.71 -11.98
N GLU A 33 1.99 -34.17 -12.58
CA GLU A 33 2.05 -35.44 -13.30
C GLU A 33 1.73 -36.62 -12.38
N GLU A 34 2.17 -36.58 -11.13
CA GLU A 34 1.86 -37.61 -10.13
C GLU A 34 0.35 -37.69 -9.81
N GLN A 35 -0.38 -36.58 -9.94
CA GLN A 35 -1.82 -36.50 -9.67
C GLN A 35 -2.69 -36.87 -10.86
N LEU A 36 -2.18 -36.86 -12.10
CA LEU A 36 -2.95 -37.15 -13.31
C LEU A 36 -3.74 -38.47 -13.26
N PRO A 37 -3.24 -39.59 -12.67
CA PRO A 37 -4.00 -40.82 -12.56
C PRO A 37 -5.35 -40.65 -11.83
N GLY A 38 -5.44 -39.74 -10.88
CA GLY A 38 -6.69 -39.43 -10.14
C GLY A 38 -7.75 -38.77 -11.03
N PHE A 39 -7.36 -38.08 -12.10
CA PHE A 39 -8.25 -37.34 -13.02
C PHE A 39 -8.65 -38.14 -14.27
N LYS A 40 -8.23 -39.40 -14.40
CA LYS A 40 -8.50 -40.23 -15.58
C LYS A 40 -10.00 -40.37 -15.93
N ALA A 41 -10.86 -40.37 -14.92
CA ALA A 41 -12.31 -40.50 -15.16
C ALA A 41 -12.91 -39.27 -15.83
N GLN A 42 -12.31 -38.11 -15.70
CA GLN A 42 -12.73 -36.83 -16.29
C GLN A 42 -12.09 -36.59 -17.67
N MET A 43 -11.09 -37.40 -18.03
CA MET A 43 -10.34 -37.28 -19.27
C MET A 43 -10.99 -38.08 -20.42
N PRO A 44 -10.60 -37.83 -21.69
CA PRO A 44 -11.11 -38.54 -22.82
C PRO A 44 -11.00 -40.07 -22.69
N SER A 45 -11.92 -40.83 -23.25
CA SER A 45 -11.96 -42.30 -23.17
C SER A 45 -10.68 -43.02 -23.66
N CYS A 46 -9.87 -42.34 -24.49
CA CYS A 46 -8.59 -42.86 -24.96
C CYS A 46 -7.53 -43.02 -23.85
N THR A 47 -7.78 -42.47 -22.65
CA THR A 47 -6.83 -42.55 -21.50
C THR A 47 -7.03 -43.80 -20.65
N GLN A 48 -8.11 -44.57 -20.85
CA GLN A 48 -8.39 -45.81 -20.11
C GLN A 48 -7.32 -46.86 -20.39
N GLY A 49 -6.73 -47.41 -19.35
CA GLY A 49 -5.68 -48.44 -19.46
C GLY A 49 -4.32 -47.95 -20.00
N THR A 50 -4.13 -46.64 -20.11
CA THR A 50 -2.87 -46.05 -20.58
C THR A 50 -2.07 -45.42 -19.39
N ARG A 51 -0.77 -45.22 -19.58
CA ARG A 51 0.10 -44.41 -18.73
C ARG A 51 -0.05 -42.96 -19.23
N LEU A 52 -0.36 -42.01 -18.31
CA LEU A 52 -0.37 -40.59 -18.60
C LEU A 52 0.98 -39.95 -18.25
N PHE A 53 1.37 -38.95 -19.01
CA PHE A 53 2.53 -38.13 -18.76
C PHE A 53 2.32 -36.73 -19.32
N LEU A 54 3.03 -35.72 -18.77
CA LEU A 54 2.97 -34.34 -19.22
C LEU A 54 4.01 -34.04 -20.30
N HIS A 55 3.64 -33.22 -21.26
CA HIS A 55 4.58 -32.57 -22.18
C HIS A 55 4.90 -31.19 -21.62
N HIS A 56 5.98 -31.08 -20.85
CA HIS A 56 6.33 -29.90 -20.06
C HIS A 56 6.50 -28.64 -20.91
N GLU A 57 7.18 -28.73 -22.07
CA GLU A 57 7.44 -27.59 -22.96
C GLU A 57 6.18 -26.95 -23.55
N GLU A 58 5.09 -27.72 -23.71
CA GLU A 58 3.84 -27.26 -24.28
C GLU A 58 2.76 -27.00 -23.21
N SER A 59 3.04 -27.31 -21.95
CA SER A 59 2.18 -27.00 -20.81
C SER A 59 2.48 -25.60 -20.27
N LYS A 60 1.44 -24.79 -19.95
CA LYS A 60 1.64 -23.39 -19.56
C LYS A 60 0.59 -22.86 -18.62
N ILE A 61 0.98 -21.86 -17.85
CA ILE A 61 0.07 -21.04 -17.04
C ILE A 61 -0.64 -20.03 -17.96
N VAL A 62 -1.97 -20.11 -18.04
CA VAL A 62 -2.81 -19.21 -18.85
C VAL A 62 -3.17 -17.96 -18.01
N LYS A 63 -3.60 -18.18 -16.75
CA LYS A 63 -4.00 -17.14 -15.80
C LYS A 63 -3.50 -17.54 -14.41
N ALA A 64 -3.24 -16.54 -13.57
CA ALA A 64 -2.89 -16.73 -12.17
C ALA A 64 -3.67 -15.72 -11.32
N ASP A 65 -4.29 -16.20 -10.25
CA ASP A 65 -4.86 -15.40 -9.18
C ASP A 65 -4.07 -15.70 -7.89
N PHE A 66 -3.79 -14.66 -7.10
CA PHE A 66 -2.96 -14.75 -5.90
C PHE A 66 -3.75 -14.30 -4.67
N TRP A 67 -3.55 -15.00 -3.55
CA TRP A 67 -4.33 -14.85 -2.34
C TRP A 67 -3.42 -14.81 -1.12
N ARG A 68 -3.52 -13.77 -0.33
CA ARG A 68 -2.79 -13.63 0.93
C ARG A 68 -3.47 -14.43 2.03
N ARG A 69 -2.73 -15.33 2.67
CA ARG A 69 -3.14 -16.10 3.85
C ARG A 69 -2.60 -15.49 5.14
N SER A 70 -1.40 -14.94 5.11
CA SER A 70 -0.75 -14.24 6.22
C SER A 70 0.25 -13.21 5.69
N ARG A 71 1.04 -12.60 6.55
CA ARG A 71 2.09 -11.64 6.15
C ARG A 71 3.09 -12.23 5.13
N THR A 72 3.43 -13.50 5.26
CA THR A 72 4.46 -14.16 4.45
C THR A 72 3.95 -15.37 3.66
N LYS A 73 2.70 -15.81 3.83
CA LYS A 73 2.13 -16.98 3.14
C LYS A 73 1.08 -16.57 2.14
N MET A 74 1.19 -17.10 0.93
CA MET A 74 0.19 -16.92 -0.13
C MET A 74 -0.15 -18.23 -0.81
N SER A 75 -1.34 -18.28 -1.41
CA SER A 75 -1.74 -19.31 -2.38
C SER A 75 -1.80 -18.70 -3.77
N ALA A 76 -1.41 -19.49 -4.75
CA ALA A 76 -1.56 -19.19 -6.17
C ALA A 76 -2.55 -20.18 -6.78
N ASP A 77 -3.65 -19.66 -7.35
CA ASP A 77 -4.61 -20.43 -8.12
C ASP A 77 -4.31 -20.18 -9.61
N LEU A 78 -3.75 -21.19 -10.25
CA LEU A 78 -3.26 -21.14 -11.61
C LEU A 78 -4.26 -21.84 -12.54
N TYR A 79 -4.78 -21.12 -13.55
CA TYR A 79 -5.48 -21.74 -14.66
C TYR A 79 -4.45 -22.18 -15.68
N VAL A 80 -4.30 -23.49 -15.84
CA VAL A 80 -3.23 -24.09 -16.62
C VAL A 80 -3.77 -24.83 -17.84
N ARG A 81 -3.00 -24.78 -18.91
CA ARG A 81 -3.21 -25.62 -20.10
C ARG A 81 -2.15 -26.69 -20.10
N LEU A 82 -2.56 -27.94 -19.95
CA LEU A 82 -1.69 -29.10 -19.88
C LEU A 82 -1.75 -29.86 -21.21
N LYS A 83 -0.61 -30.18 -21.80
CA LYS A 83 -0.51 -31.12 -22.90
C LYS A 83 -0.17 -32.49 -22.32
N ILE A 84 -1.10 -33.42 -22.41
CA ILE A 84 -1.04 -34.74 -21.81
C ILE A 84 -0.83 -35.77 -22.88
N GLY A 85 0.16 -36.63 -22.70
CA GLY A 85 0.37 -37.84 -23.53
C GLY A 85 -0.23 -39.05 -22.84
N ALA A 86 -0.90 -39.89 -23.60
CA ALA A 86 -1.40 -41.21 -23.19
C ALA A 86 -0.70 -42.28 -23.99
N SER A 87 0.05 -43.17 -23.33
CA SER A 87 0.77 -44.28 -23.96
C SER A 87 0.29 -45.63 -23.43
N LYS A 88 0.17 -46.61 -24.34
CA LYS A 88 -0.04 -48.02 -24.04
C LYS A 88 1.16 -48.82 -24.53
N ASN A 89 1.51 -49.90 -23.85
CA ASN A 89 2.68 -50.70 -24.18
C ASN A 89 2.78 -51.01 -25.67
N GLY A 90 3.83 -50.49 -26.34
CA GLY A 90 4.15 -50.71 -27.73
C GLY A 90 3.42 -49.80 -28.75
N GLU A 91 2.56 -48.87 -28.31
CA GLU A 91 1.89 -47.91 -29.20
C GLU A 91 2.54 -46.52 -29.10
N LEU A 92 2.46 -45.73 -30.19
CA LEU A 92 2.85 -44.32 -30.16
C LEU A 92 1.91 -43.53 -29.24
N PRO A 93 2.45 -42.60 -28.43
CA PRO A 93 1.61 -41.81 -27.53
C PRO A 93 0.63 -40.95 -28.30
N ARG A 94 -0.61 -40.82 -27.78
CA ARG A 94 -1.61 -39.87 -28.22
C ARG A 94 -1.58 -38.67 -27.33
N TYR A 95 -1.64 -37.47 -27.92
CA TYR A 95 -1.60 -36.21 -27.18
C TYR A 95 -2.97 -35.54 -27.24
N PHE A 96 -3.35 -34.92 -26.11
CA PHE A 96 -4.52 -34.07 -25.99
C PHE A 96 -4.21 -32.91 -25.06
N VAL A 97 -5.09 -31.91 -25.04
CA VAL A 97 -4.92 -30.71 -24.24
C VAL A 97 -6.08 -30.60 -23.27
N GLU A 98 -5.77 -30.45 -22.00
CA GLU A 98 -6.75 -30.17 -20.94
C GLU A 98 -6.46 -28.85 -20.28
N ASN A 99 -7.54 -28.15 -19.84
CA ASN A 99 -7.43 -26.95 -19.06
C ASN A 99 -7.96 -27.24 -17.65
N MET A 100 -7.15 -26.98 -16.65
CA MET A 100 -7.47 -27.30 -15.25
C MET A 100 -7.04 -26.15 -14.33
N TYR A 101 -7.52 -26.17 -13.10
CA TYR A 101 -7.01 -25.32 -12.03
C TYR A 101 -5.96 -26.06 -11.24
N LEU A 102 -4.94 -25.33 -10.83
CA LEU A 102 -3.87 -25.79 -9.96
C LEU A 102 -3.78 -24.82 -8.79
N SER A 103 -3.94 -25.31 -7.56
CA SER A 103 -3.69 -24.50 -6.36
C SER A 103 -2.37 -24.94 -5.73
N THR A 104 -1.55 -23.97 -5.32
CA THR A 104 -0.28 -24.22 -4.64
C THR A 104 0.12 -23.06 -3.75
N ASP A 105 0.91 -23.32 -2.70
CA ASP A 105 1.29 -22.34 -1.70
C ASP A 105 2.76 -21.92 -1.81
N PHE A 106 3.01 -20.67 -1.38
CA PHE A 106 4.35 -20.11 -1.29
C PHE A 106 4.55 -19.39 0.04
N VAL A 107 5.79 -19.40 0.52
CA VAL A 107 6.27 -18.56 1.63
C VAL A 107 7.22 -17.51 1.08
N LEU A 108 6.99 -16.25 1.44
CA LEU A 108 7.79 -15.09 1.03
C LEU A 108 8.30 -14.36 2.27
N ASP A 109 9.48 -14.69 2.73
CA ASP A 109 10.16 -14.06 3.86
C ASP A 109 11.65 -13.88 3.53
N GLY A 110 11.98 -12.78 2.85
CA GLY A 110 13.31 -12.50 2.31
C GLY A 110 13.70 -13.35 1.08
N THR A 111 13.09 -14.53 0.93
CA THR A 111 13.17 -15.41 -0.24
C THR A 111 11.76 -15.86 -0.63
N ILE A 112 11.63 -16.46 -1.81
CA ILE A 112 10.39 -17.13 -2.21
C ILE A 112 10.63 -18.63 -2.16
N GLN A 113 9.82 -19.33 -1.39
CA GLN A 113 9.84 -20.77 -1.25
C GLN A 113 8.51 -21.35 -1.69
N TRP A 114 8.54 -22.24 -2.64
CA TRP A 114 7.39 -23.06 -3.02
C TRP A 114 7.18 -24.19 -2.02
N LEU A 115 5.92 -24.58 -1.76
CA LEU A 115 5.53 -25.67 -0.88
C LEU A 115 4.94 -26.82 -1.72
N PRO A 116 5.73 -27.81 -2.14
CA PRO A 116 5.28 -28.90 -3.01
C PRO A 116 4.07 -29.65 -2.47
N GLU A 117 4.05 -29.92 -1.17
CA GLU A 117 2.98 -30.65 -0.47
C GLU A 117 1.61 -29.95 -0.50
N SER A 118 1.59 -28.65 -0.83
CA SER A 118 0.36 -27.88 -0.97
C SER A 118 -0.24 -27.92 -2.38
N THR A 119 0.47 -28.53 -3.33
CA THR A 119 0.08 -28.50 -4.75
C THR A 119 -1.04 -29.48 -5.01
N VAL A 120 -2.17 -28.98 -5.49
CA VAL A 120 -3.39 -29.75 -5.77
C VAL A 120 -3.93 -29.38 -7.14
N LEU A 121 -4.13 -30.40 -7.99
CA LEU A 121 -4.81 -30.26 -9.29
C LEU A 121 -6.31 -30.31 -9.05
N LEU A 122 -7.05 -29.37 -9.65
CA LEU A 122 -8.49 -29.16 -9.44
C LEU A 122 -9.20 -29.03 -10.79
N ASP A 123 -10.45 -29.49 -10.85
CA ASP A 123 -11.34 -29.34 -12.00
C ASP A 123 -12.08 -27.99 -12.01
N GLU A 124 -12.29 -27.40 -10.83
CA GLU A 124 -12.99 -26.14 -10.62
C GLU A 124 -12.13 -25.10 -9.92
N CYS A 125 -12.50 -23.83 -10.11
CA CYS A 125 -11.83 -22.72 -9.41
C CYS A 125 -12.12 -22.81 -7.91
N PRO A 126 -11.09 -22.81 -7.05
CA PRO A 126 -11.29 -22.87 -5.61
C PRO A 126 -11.93 -21.58 -5.07
N GLU A 127 -12.83 -21.72 -4.10
CA GLU A 127 -13.38 -20.59 -3.35
C GLU A 127 -12.38 -20.03 -2.34
N ARG A 128 -12.27 -18.69 -2.26
CA ARG A 128 -11.28 -17.97 -1.43
C ARG A 128 -11.90 -16.78 -0.70
N GLU A 129 -13.13 -16.92 -0.21
CA GLU A 129 -13.89 -15.79 0.37
C GLU A 129 -13.19 -15.13 1.57
N ASP A 130 -12.50 -15.91 2.41
CA ASP A 130 -11.84 -15.42 3.62
C ASP A 130 -10.44 -14.86 3.39
N TRP A 131 -9.93 -14.89 2.15
CA TRP A 131 -8.57 -14.53 1.85
C TRP A 131 -8.48 -13.21 1.07
N THR A 132 -7.46 -12.42 1.35
CA THR A 132 -7.24 -11.17 0.63
C THR A 132 -6.65 -11.44 -0.75
N LYS A 133 -7.32 -10.95 -1.79
CA LYS A 133 -6.81 -11.00 -3.16
C LYS A 133 -5.58 -10.09 -3.31
N LEU A 134 -4.58 -10.58 -4.03
CA LEU A 134 -3.36 -9.85 -4.36
C LEU A 134 -3.34 -9.48 -5.84
N SER A 135 -2.68 -8.36 -6.17
CA SER A 135 -2.33 -8.04 -7.55
C SER A 135 -1.25 -9.00 -8.07
N LYS A 136 -0.98 -8.96 -9.37
CA LYS A 136 0.12 -9.74 -9.95
C LYS A 136 1.50 -9.41 -9.40
N TYR A 137 1.66 -8.26 -8.74
CA TYR A 137 2.87 -7.82 -8.04
C TYR A 137 2.81 -8.09 -6.53
N LEU A 138 1.83 -8.85 -6.07
CA LEU A 138 1.58 -9.21 -4.67
C LEU A 138 1.23 -8.03 -3.75
N VAL A 139 0.64 -6.97 -4.31
CA VAL A 139 0.05 -5.88 -3.53
C VAL A 139 -1.38 -6.27 -3.13
N PRO A 140 -1.77 -6.19 -1.84
CA PRO A 140 -3.14 -6.47 -1.43
C PRO A 140 -4.16 -5.56 -2.11
N ILE A 141 -5.29 -6.13 -2.53
CA ILE A 141 -6.40 -5.39 -3.13
C ILE A 141 -7.41 -5.10 -2.04
N PHE A 142 -7.30 -3.92 -1.43
CA PHE A 142 -8.15 -3.45 -0.34
C PHE A 142 -9.08 -2.33 -0.80
N SER A 143 -10.33 -2.37 -0.35
CA SER A 143 -11.17 -1.17 -0.22
C SER A 143 -10.76 -0.35 1.02
N TYR A 144 -11.30 0.85 1.19
CA TYR A 144 -11.04 1.64 2.40
C TYR A 144 -11.61 0.97 3.66
N ASP A 145 -12.75 0.29 3.57
CA ASP A 145 -13.34 -0.45 4.68
C ASP A 145 -12.50 -1.68 5.03
N ASP A 146 -11.95 -2.38 4.03
CA ASP A 146 -10.99 -3.47 4.27
C ASP A 146 -9.75 -2.95 5.00
N MET A 147 -9.19 -1.81 4.59
CA MET A 147 -8.04 -1.22 5.27
C MET A 147 -8.34 -0.88 6.74
N GLU A 148 -9.53 -0.34 7.04
CA GLU A 148 -9.97 -0.14 8.44
C GLU A 148 -9.99 -1.43 9.23
N LEU A 149 -10.59 -2.47 8.68
CA LEU A 149 -10.67 -3.78 9.32
C LEU A 149 -9.28 -4.40 9.52
N GLN A 150 -8.44 -4.36 8.51
CA GLN A 150 -7.08 -4.91 8.58
C GLN A 150 -6.21 -4.17 9.61
N VAL A 151 -6.33 -2.83 9.73
CA VAL A 151 -5.65 -2.08 10.79
C VAL A 151 -6.14 -2.50 12.17
N GLN A 152 -7.46 -2.62 12.36
CA GLN A 152 -8.01 -3.05 13.64
C GLN A 152 -7.54 -4.47 14.00
N ASN A 153 -7.54 -5.39 13.03
CA ASN A 153 -7.05 -6.75 13.23
C ASN A 153 -5.56 -6.77 13.59
N MET A 154 -4.74 -5.99 12.91
CA MET A 154 -3.31 -5.84 13.22
C MET A 154 -3.12 -5.32 14.65
N LEU A 155 -3.80 -4.23 15.03
CA LEU A 155 -3.69 -3.68 16.38
C LEU A 155 -4.15 -4.67 17.45
N LYS A 156 -5.25 -5.39 17.22
CA LYS A 156 -5.75 -6.44 18.13
C LYS A 156 -4.74 -7.58 18.28
N THR A 157 -4.18 -8.04 17.18
CA THR A 157 -3.22 -9.16 17.17
C THR A 157 -1.95 -8.83 17.95
N TYR A 158 -1.39 -7.65 17.75
CA TYR A 158 -0.11 -7.28 18.34
C TYR A 158 -0.22 -6.54 19.68
N LEU A 159 -1.29 -5.78 19.92
CA LEU A 159 -1.43 -4.91 21.08
C LEU A 159 -2.67 -5.23 21.95
N GLY A 160 -3.55 -6.11 21.50
CA GLY A 160 -4.78 -6.50 22.19
C GLY A 160 -5.98 -5.58 21.88
N GLU A 161 -7.17 -5.99 22.30
CA GLU A 161 -8.45 -5.32 22.03
C GLU A 161 -8.48 -3.84 22.44
N THR A 162 -7.83 -3.48 23.52
CA THR A 162 -7.80 -2.11 24.03
C THR A 162 -7.12 -1.13 23.08
N ALA A 163 -6.25 -1.62 22.20
CA ALA A 163 -5.59 -0.78 21.21
C ALA A 163 -6.54 -0.23 20.12
N VAL A 164 -7.70 -0.85 19.96
CA VAL A 164 -8.71 -0.42 18.99
C VAL A 164 -9.80 0.44 19.64
N THR A 165 -10.06 0.23 20.92
CA THR A 165 -11.18 0.87 21.63
C THR A 165 -10.76 2.06 22.50
N ALA A 166 -9.46 2.17 22.82
CA ALA A 166 -8.92 3.25 23.62
C ALA A 166 -7.64 3.80 22.99
N TYR A 167 -7.48 5.13 23.03
CA TYR A 167 -6.23 5.76 22.57
C TYR A 167 -5.05 5.31 23.43
N GLN A 168 -3.99 4.88 22.78
CA GLN A 168 -2.78 4.43 23.46
C GLN A 168 -1.58 5.31 23.10
N PRO A 169 -1.07 6.11 24.05
CA PRO A 169 0.18 6.85 23.84
C PRO A 169 1.32 5.88 23.46
N ARG A 170 2.16 6.30 22.51
CA ARG A 170 3.31 5.51 22.03
C ARG A 170 2.95 4.13 21.47
N ALA A 171 1.72 3.95 20.96
CA ALA A 171 1.29 2.67 20.36
C ALA A 171 2.22 2.23 19.22
N ALA A 172 2.77 3.15 18.43
CA ALA A 172 3.70 2.85 17.34
C ALA A 172 4.96 2.10 17.85
N TRP A 173 5.57 2.57 18.94
CA TRP A 173 6.75 1.91 19.55
C TRP A 173 6.42 0.56 20.20
N LYS A 174 5.21 0.42 20.78
CA LYS A 174 4.75 -0.87 21.28
C LYS A 174 4.52 -1.85 20.15
N LEU A 175 3.96 -1.38 19.02
CA LEU A 175 3.71 -2.17 17.83
C LEU A 175 5.01 -2.69 17.22
N THR A 176 6.03 -1.83 17.05
CA THR A 176 7.34 -2.26 16.52
C THR A 176 7.94 -3.35 17.38
N LYS A 177 7.89 -3.20 18.72
CA LYS A 177 8.38 -4.21 19.64
C LYS A 177 7.61 -5.55 19.50
N ALA A 178 6.27 -5.48 19.39
CA ALA A 178 5.44 -6.67 19.21
C ALA A 178 5.64 -7.34 17.85
N MET A 179 6.00 -6.57 16.81
CA MET A 179 6.37 -7.07 15.48
C MET A 179 7.84 -7.50 15.36
N GLU A 180 8.62 -7.42 16.44
CA GLU A 180 10.07 -7.70 16.45
C GLU A 180 10.86 -6.83 15.48
N LEU A 181 10.42 -5.59 15.26
CA LEU A 181 11.12 -4.59 14.46
C LEU A 181 12.07 -3.78 15.34
N GLN A 182 13.25 -3.46 14.82
CA GLN A 182 14.20 -2.56 15.45
C GLN A 182 13.94 -1.13 14.98
N ILE A 183 14.24 -0.15 15.85
CA ILE A 183 14.23 1.27 15.48
C ILE A 183 15.65 1.80 15.64
N SER A 184 16.14 2.44 14.59
CA SER A 184 17.38 3.20 14.57
C SER A 184 17.12 4.62 14.05
N SER A 185 18.04 5.54 14.23
CA SER A 185 17.94 6.90 13.70
C SER A 185 19.28 7.38 13.15
N ALA A 186 19.21 8.11 12.03
CA ALA A 186 20.38 8.73 11.42
C ALA A 186 19.97 10.04 10.73
N PRO A 187 20.87 11.02 10.59
CA PRO A 187 20.62 12.23 9.82
C PRO A 187 20.68 11.92 8.32
N LEU A 188 19.56 11.50 7.75
CA LEU A 188 19.43 11.25 6.31
C LEU A 188 19.39 12.59 5.55
N PHE A 189 19.51 12.55 4.24
CA PHE A 189 19.61 13.72 3.37
C PHE A 189 18.60 14.82 3.69
N LYS A 190 19.05 16.07 3.92
CA LYS A 190 18.20 17.23 4.27
C LYS A 190 17.09 17.55 3.27
N ASN A 191 17.36 17.34 1.98
CA ASN A 191 16.43 17.72 0.91
C ASN A 191 15.42 16.64 0.55
N ARG A 192 15.46 15.46 1.19
CA ARG A 192 14.53 14.37 0.95
C ARG A 192 13.39 14.42 1.98
N ARG A 193 12.16 14.28 1.50
CA ARG A 193 10.95 14.22 2.33
C ARG A 193 10.78 12.86 3.04
N THR A 194 11.80 12.02 3.01
CA THR A 194 11.79 10.72 3.66
C THR A 194 11.90 10.91 5.16
N GLU A 195 10.89 10.49 5.89
CA GLU A 195 10.80 10.60 7.35
C GLU A 195 11.24 9.31 8.05
N ALA A 196 10.96 8.16 7.43
CA ALA A 196 11.40 6.83 7.88
C ALA A 196 11.62 5.91 6.67
N ILE A 197 12.35 4.81 6.89
CA ILE A 197 12.60 3.75 5.88
C ILE A 197 12.61 2.40 6.60
N LEU A 198 11.83 1.44 6.13
CA LEU A 198 11.91 0.06 6.59
C LEU A 198 12.90 -0.75 5.76
N PHE A 199 13.83 -1.39 6.42
CA PHE A 199 14.76 -2.35 5.83
C PHE A 199 14.21 -3.77 6.04
N PHE A 200 13.60 -4.36 5.01
CA PHE A 200 13.13 -5.76 5.04
C PHE A 200 14.29 -6.76 5.12
N GLN A 201 15.42 -6.42 4.50
CA GLN A 201 16.67 -7.15 4.51
C GLN A 201 17.81 -6.23 4.92
N GLU A 202 18.97 -6.79 5.25
CA GLU A 202 20.17 -5.99 5.48
C GLU A 202 20.47 -5.11 4.25
N GLY A 203 20.79 -3.85 4.49
CA GLY A 203 21.03 -2.88 3.45
C GLY A 203 22.00 -1.78 3.88
N ILE A 204 22.30 -0.86 2.95
CA ILE A 204 23.18 0.28 3.20
C ILE A 204 22.34 1.56 3.15
N ALA A 205 22.43 2.39 4.19
CA ALA A 205 21.90 3.75 4.18
C ALA A 205 23.06 4.75 4.09
N ARG A 206 22.77 5.95 3.54
CA ARG A 206 23.71 7.08 3.52
C ARG A 206 23.22 8.14 4.48
N ALA A 207 24.04 8.47 5.46
CA ALA A 207 23.78 9.46 6.48
C ALA A 207 24.73 10.65 6.35
N GLU A 208 24.28 11.83 6.74
CA GLU A 208 25.11 13.04 6.82
C GLU A 208 25.93 13.00 8.12
N ARG A 209 27.22 13.18 8.03
CA ARG A 209 28.12 13.33 9.17
C ARG A 209 28.85 14.65 9.11
N GLN A 210 28.83 15.42 10.21
CA GLN A 210 29.65 16.61 10.32
C GLN A 210 31.09 16.22 10.69
N VAL A 211 32.04 16.67 9.86
CA VAL A 211 33.49 16.53 10.11
C VAL A 211 34.11 17.92 10.03
N GLY A 212 34.27 18.57 11.20
CA GLY A 212 34.61 20.00 11.26
C GLY A 212 33.49 20.85 10.70
N ASP A 213 33.79 21.71 9.72
CA ASP A 213 32.82 22.58 9.04
C ASP A 213 32.20 21.93 7.78
N GLU A 214 32.65 20.73 7.42
CA GLU A 214 32.19 20.03 6.23
C GLU A 214 31.15 18.95 6.58
N THR A 215 30.13 18.79 5.70
CA THR A 215 29.18 17.66 5.78
C THR A 215 29.62 16.59 4.79
N VAL A 216 29.98 15.43 5.28
CA VAL A 216 30.32 14.25 4.47
C VAL A 216 29.22 13.20 4.53
N MET A 217 29.11 12.39 3.46
CA MET A 217 28.19 11.26 3.42
C MET A 217 28.92 10.01 3.90
N GLU A 218 28.37 9.36 4.91
CA GLU A 218 28.86 8.10 5.46
C GLU A 218 27.89 6.98 5.13
N GLU A 219 28.40 5.84 4.67
CA GLU A 219 27.60 4.64 4.46
C GLU A 219 27.54 3.84 5.76
N MET A 220 26.32 3.45 6.15
CA MET A 220 26.07 2.64 7.33
C MET A 220 25.26 1.39 6.95
N VAL A 221 25.69 0.24 7.49
CA VAL A 221 24.97 -1.02 7.32
C VAL A 221 23.78 -1.02 8.28
N ILE A 222 22.59 -1.25 7.75
CA ILE A 222 21.34 -1.33 8.52
C ILE A 222 20.88 -2.79 8.52
N PRO A 223 20.70 -3.40 9.69
CA PRO A 223 20.19 -4.76 9.80
C PRO A 223 18.79 -4.93 9.20
N ALA A 224 18.47 -6.16 8.80
CA ALA A 224 17.10 -6.51 8.42
C ALA A 224 16.10 -6.21 9.54
N LYS A 225 14.83 -5.97 9.17
CA LYS A 225 13.71 -5.66 10.09
C LYS A 225 13.98 -4.39 10.94
N THR A 226 14.65 -3.40 10.35
CA THR A 226 14.97 -2.14 11.01
C THR A 226 14.22 -0.99 10.36
N ILE A 227 13.51 -0.20 11.16
CA ILE A 227 12.95 1.10 10.78
C ILE A 227 14.01 2.16 11.07
N LEU A 228 14.55 2.78 10.03
CA LEU A 228 15.52 3.87 10.14
C LEU A 228 14.77 5.21 10.07
N LEU A 229 14.76 5.95 11.17
CA LEU A 229 14.14 7.26 11.26
C LEU A 229 15.13 8.35 10.82
N ASN A 230 14.65 9.31 10.03
CA ASN A 230 15.44 10.46 9.62
C ASN A 230 15.46 11.53 10.73
N SER A 231 16.58 11.65 11.44
CA SER A 231 16.73 12.65 12.51
C SER A 231 16.72 14.11 12.00
N ASN A 232 16.90 14.34 10.69
CA ASN A 232 16.75 15.65 10.06
C ASN A 232 15.29 15.97 9.70
N ALA A 233 14.37 15.01 9.78
CA ALA A 233 12.97 15.23 9.49
C ALA A 233 12.28 16.10 10.56
N LYS A 234 11.37 16.97 10.14
CA LYS A 234 10.61 17.83 11.05
C LYS A 234 9.74 17.06 12.04
N SER A 235 9.23 15.90 11.63
CA SER A 235 8.44 14.98 12.46
C SER A 235 9.28 14.42 13.62
N PHE A 236 10.53 14.03 13.36
CA PHE A 236 11.45 13.51 14.38
C PHE A 236 11.79 14.54 15.45
N GLN A 237 11.90 15.83 15.07
CA GLN A 237 12.25 16.94 15.98
C GLN A 237 11.10 17.34 16.92
N ARG A 238 9.88 16.83 16.72
CA ARG A 238 8.76 17.07 17.62
C ARG A 238 8.73 16.02 18.70
N ALA A 239 8.90 16.45 19.95
CA ALA A 239 8.91 15.56 21.13
C ALA A 239 7.61 14.76 21.30
N ASP A 240 6.53 15.22 20.72
CA ASP A 240 5.15 14.75 20.77
C ASP A 240 4.70 14.13 19.46
N GLY A 241 5.64 13.62 18.66
CA GLY A 241 5.31 12.93 17.41
C GLY A 241 4.28 11.82 17.63
N ASP A 242 3.22 11.82 16.82
CA ASP A 242 2.13 10.83 16.88
C ASP A 242 2.57 9.41 16.44
N GLY A 243 3.84 9.26 16.07
CA GLY A 243 4.44 7.99 15.63
C GLY A 243 3.90 7.50 14.28
N ARG A 244 3.25 8.38 13.51
CA ARG A 244 2.64 8.04 12.22
C ARG A 244 3.64 7.46 11.24
N GLU A 245 4.86 7.99 11.22
CA GLU A 245 5.96 7.51 10.37
C GLU A 245 6.35 6.06 10.73
N ILE A 246 6.37 5.75 12.02
CA ILE A 246 6.64 4.38 12.50
C ILE A 246 5.48 3.46 12.14
N PHE A 247 4.23 3.90 12.34
CA PHE A 247 3.07 3.12 11.89
C PHE A 247 3.09 2.88 10.37
N HIS A 248 3.53 3.86 9.57
CA HIS A 248 3.65 3.73 8.12
C HIS A 248 4.56 2.55 7.75
N GLU A 249 5.73 2.46 8.38
CA GLU A 249 6.67 1.37 8.17
C GLU A 249 6.15 0.03 8.74
N CYS A 250 5.41 0.05 9.85
CA CYS A 250 4.73 -1.15 10.36
C CYS A 250 3.67 -1.67 9.38
N ILE A 251 2.92 -0.78 8.70
CA ILE A 251 1.96 -1.18 7.65
C ILE A 251 2.69 -1.79 6.46
N HIS A 252 3.82 -1.19 6.02
CA HIS A 252 4.62 -1.81 4.97
C HIS A 252 5.07 -3.22 5.38
N TYR A 253 5.55 -3.39 6.60
CA TYR A 253 5.94 -4.70 7.10
C TYR A 253 4.78 -5.69 7.13
N GLU A 254 3.62 -5.28 7.62
CA GLU A 254 2.48 -6.19 7.74
C GLU A 254 1.83 -6.50 6.38
N TRP A 255 1.59 -5.50 5.52
CA TRP A 255 0.80 -5.70 4.31
C TRP A 255 1.62 -5.94 3.05
N HIS A 256 2.85 -5.42 2.99
CA HIS A 256 3.62 -5.35 1.74
C HIS A 256 4.90 -6.19 1.75
N THR A 257 5.14 -7.02 2.79
CA THR A 257 6.32 -7.92 2.84
C THR A 257 6.47 -8.74 1.56
N MET A 258 5.39 -9.33 1.05
CA MET A 258 5.45 -10.15 -0.18
C MET A 258 5.81 -9.33 -1.41
N PHE A 259 5.24 -8.11 -1.55
CA PHE A 259 5.61 -7.19 -2.64
C PHE A 259 7.11 -6.88 -2.60
N PHE A 260 7.62 -6.42 -1.46
CA PHE A 260 9.03 -6.07 -1.34
C PHE A 260 9.96 -7.27 -1.52
N THR A 261 9.59 -8.47 -1.00
CA THR A 261 10.35 -9.70 -1.22
C THR A 261 10.45 -10.02 -2.71
N LEU A 262 9.33 -10.01 -3.44
CA LEU A 262 9.30 -10.29 -4.88
C LEU A 262 10.16 -9.30 -5.68
N GLN A 263 10.07 -7.99 -5.35
CA GLN A 263 10.83 -6.96 -6.05
C GLN A 263 12.33 -7.01 -5.73
N ALA A 264 12.71 -7.26 -4.48
CA ALA A 264 14.12 -7.35 -4.06
C ALA A 264 14.89 -8.48 -4.76
N LEU A 265 14.21 -9.57 -5.10
CA LEU A 265 14.81 -10.69 -5.84
C LEU A 265 15.06 -10.37 -7.33
N HIS A 266 14.33 -9.38 -7.87
CA HIS A 266 14.47 -8.98 -9.27
C HIS A 266 15.58 -7.96 -9.50
N SER A 267 15.83 -7.08 -8.53
CA SER A 267 16.82 -6.00 -8.66
C SER A 267 17.57 -5.79 -7.36
N ALA A 268 18.88 -6.01 -7.41
CA ALA A 268 19.78 -5.68 -6.29
C ALA A 268 19.80 -4.16 -5.98
N ASP A 269 19.43 -3.32 -6.96
CA ASP A 269 19.39 -1.86 -6.83
C ASP A 269 18.08 -1.33 -6.22
N LEU A 270 17.06 -2.18 -6.06
CA LEU A 270 15.83 -1.84 -5.32
C LEU A 270 16.04 -1.69 -3.80
N ARG A 271 17.27 -1.77 -3.33
CA ARG A 271 17.64 -1.50 -1.93
C ARG A 271 17.31 -0.07 -1.48
N LEU A 272 17.05 0.81 -2.44
CA LEU A 272 16.60 2.18 -2.26
C LEU A 272 15.47 2.43 -3.26
N LEU A 273 14.28 1.95 -2.99
CA LEU A 273 13.09 2.62 -3.49
C LEU A 273 13.04 3.97 -2.75
N GLU A 274 13.85 4.90 -3.26
CA GLU A 274 13.74 6.31 -2.94
C GLU A 274 12.41 6.80 -3.49
N TYR A 275 11.35 6.62 -2.74
CA TYR A 275 9.99 7.05 -3.08
C TYR A 275 9.83 8.58 -3.08
N GLY A 276 10.91 9.32 -3.35
CA GLY A 276 10.94 10.76 -3.27
C GLY A 276 10.61 11.52 -4.54
N GLU A 277 11.00 11.08 -5.72
CA GLU A 277 10.97 11.92 -6.94
C GLU A 277 10.81 11.19 -8.28
N ALA A 278 10.33 9.95 -8.32
CA ALA A 278 9.99 9.34 -9.60
C ALA A 278 8.81 10.11 -10.22
N ASP A 279 9.11 10.70 -11.35
CA ASP A 279 8.21 11.50 -12.19
C ASP A 279 6.82 10.85 -12.32
N ARG A 280 5.79 11.52 -11.79
CA ARG A 280 4.50 10.96 -11.36
C ARG A 280 3.52 10.60 -12.47
N ALA A 281 3.90 10.68 -13.74
CA ALA A 281 2.87 10.85 -14.76
C ALA A 281 2.64 9.71 -15.76
N SER A 282 3.48 8.66 -15.94
CA SER A 282 3.33 7.92 -17.21
C SER A 282 3.54 6.40 -17.26
N ARG A 283 3.68 5.66 -16.12
CA ARG A 283 3.97 4.21 -16.21
C ARG A 283 3.05 3.33 -15.36
N PRO A 284 2.59 2.14 -15.86
CA PRO A 284 1.74 1.20 -15.12
C PRO A 284 2.32 0.77 -13.76
N ALA A 285 3.64 0.52 -13.70
CA ALA A 285 4.36 0.21 -12.47
C ALA A 285 4.24 1.30 -11.40
N ALA A 286 4.20 2.58 -11.80
CA ALA A 286 4.00 3.70 -10.88
C ALA A 286 2.62 3.69 -10.19
N LYS A 287 1.61 2.98 -10.74
CA LYS A 287 0.28 2.87 -10.13
C LYS A 287 0.31 1.94 -8.91
N ASP A 288 0.93 0.75 -9.03
CA ASP A 288 1.00 -0.22 -7.93
C ASP A 288 1.86 0.32 -6.78
N VAL A 289 3.01 0.91 -7.08
CA VAL A 289 3.88 1.57 -6.08
C VAL A 289 3.12 2.70 -5.36
N ARG A 290 2.40 3.56 -6.08
CA ARG A 290 1.56 4.61 -5.46
C ARG A 290 0.45 4.03 -4.61
N TRP A 291 -0.07 2.86 -4.97
CA TRP A 291 -1.09 2.20 -4.18
C TRP A 291 -0.52 1.62 -2.89
N VAL A 292 0.67 1.00 -2.92
CA VAL A 292 1.43 0.56 -1.74
C VAL A 292 1.61 1.72 -0.75
N GLU A 293 2.12 2.87 -1.21
CA GLU A 293 2.30 4.08 -0.40
C GLU A 293 0.96 4.63 0.13
N ARG A 294 -0.08 4.61 -0.69
CA ARG A 294 -1.41 5.07 -0.28
C ARG A 294 -2.01 4.18 0.81
N GLN A 295 -1.86 2.86 0.71
CA GLN A 295 -2.28 1.92 1.74
C GLN A 295 -1.51 2.17 3.04
N ALA A 296 -0.20 2.34 2.99
CA ALA A 296 0.62 2.63 4.17
C ALA A 296 0.24 3.96 4.81
N SER A 297 0.04 5.01 4.02
CA SER A 297 -0.39 6.33 4.50
C SER A 297 -1.79 6.31 5.13
N TYR A 298 -2.73 5.56 4.55
CA TYR A 298 -4.05 5.35 5.13
C TYR A 298 -3.95 4.57 6.44
N GLY A 299 -3.29 3.40 6.40
CA GLY A 299 -3.15 2.49 7.53
C GLY A 299 -2.45 3.15 8.72
N SER A 300 -1.41 3.96 8.48
CA SER A 300 -0.70 4.68 9.55
C SER A 300 -1.57 5.68 10.29
N THR A 301 -2.42 6.43 9.57
CA THR A 301 -3.36 7.36 10.22
C THR A 301 -4.47 6.62 10.96
N ALA A 302 -4.93 5.48 10.42
CA ALA A 302 -5.93 4.63 11.06
C ALA A 302 -5.39 3.94 12.31
N ALA A 303 -4.12 3.50 12.29
CA ALA A 303 -3.46 2.89 13.45
C ALA A 303 -3.16 3.91 14.56
N ALA A 304 -2.72 5.12 14.18
CA ALA A 304 -2.48 6.19 15.15
C ALA A 304 -3.76 6.68 15.83
N LEU A 305 -4.90 6.66 15.12
CA LEU A 305 -6.19 7.10 15.64
C LEU A 305 -7.33 6.22 15.07
N PRO A 306 -7.59 5.04 15.69
CA PRO A 306 -8.62 4.11 15.24
C PRO A 306 -10.01 4.75 15.19
N ARG A 307 -10.82 4.36 14.20
CA ARG A 307 -12.19 4.88 14.04
C ARG A 307 -13.07 4.75 15.30
N PRO A 308 -13.05 3.61 16.05
CA PRO A 308 -13.82 3.49 17.28
C PRO A 308 -13.40 4.46 18.40
N VAL A 309 -12.13 4.93 18.38
CA VAL A 309 -11.63 5.95 19.32
C VAL A 309 -12.02 7.34 18.85
N LEU A 310 -11.84 7.64 17.55
CA LEU A 310 -12.02 8.97 17.01
C LEU A 310 -13.50 9.40 16.95
N MET A 311 -14.39 8.54 16.45
CA MET A 311 -15.76 8.96 16.14
C MET A 311 -16.58 9.38 17.35
N PRO A 312 -16.51 8.73 18.53
CA PRO A 312 -17.18 9.21 19.74
C PRO A 312 -16.73 10.64 20.13
N MET A 313 -15.44 10.96 20.00
CA MET A 313 -14.90 12.29 20.29
C MET A 313 -15.37 13.34 19.29
N VAL A 314 -15.43 12.97 18.00
CA VAL A 314 -15.98 13.85 16.96
C VAL A 314 -17.42 14.20 17.28
N HIS A 315 -18.24 13.22 17.65
CA HIS A 315 -19.65 13.47 18.02
C HIS A 315 -19.74 14.34 19.28
N GLN A 316 -18.93 14.09 20.29
CA GLN A 316 -18.89 14.88 21.51
C GLN A 316 -18.60 16.37 21.21
N TYR A 317 -17.46 16.64 20.58
CA TYR A 317 -17.04 18.04 20.32
C TYR A 317 -17.87 18.71 19.23
N TRP A 318 -18.43 17.95 18.28
CA TRP A 318 -19.38 18.49 17.33
C TRP A 318 -20.65 18.99 18.01
N ALA A 319 -21.16 18.28 19.02
CA ALA A 319 -22.35 18.70 19.78
C ALA A 319 -22.17 20.05 20.49
N GLU A 320 -20.92 20.43 20.85
CA GLU A 320 -20.62 21.73 21.47
C GLU A 320 -20.80 22.91 20.51
N VAL A 321 -20.61 22.69 19.20
CA VAL A 321 -20.57 23.78 18.19
C VAL A 321 -21.65 23.68 17.13
N VAL A 322 -22.42 22.58 17.06
CA VAL A 322 -23.40 22.35 15.98
C VAL A 322 -24.42 23.47 15.87
N ASN A 323 -24.87 24.00 17.00
CA ASN A 323 -25.88 25.08 17.08
C ASN A 323 -25.29 26.49 17.08
N GLN A 324 -23.97 26.64 17.05
CA GLN A 324 -23.33 27.94 17.00
C GLN A 324 -23.45 28.57 15.60
N SER A 325 -23.63 29.88 15.54
CA SER A 325 -23.72 30.64 14.28
C SER A 325 -22.31 30.98 13.76
N ILE A 326 -21.51 29.95 13.48
CA ILE A 326 -20.19 30.07 12.86
C ILE A 326 -20.13 29.17 11.63
N ASN A 327 -19.18 29.44 10.71
CA ASN A 327 -19.08 28.66 9.49
C ASN A 327 -18.69 27.18 9.76
N PRO A 328 -19.09 26.24 8.89
CA PRO A 328 -18.76 24.82 9.06
C PRO A 328 -17.28 24.52 9.14
N GLY A 329 -16.42 25.31 8.48
CA GLY A 329 -14.96 25.17 8.56
C GLY A 329 -14.43 25.48 9.96
N ASP A 330 -14.97 26.47 10.65
CA ASP A 330 -14.62 26.78 12.03
C ASP A 330 -15.16 25.74 13.01
N LYS A 331 -16.38 25.22 12.77
CA LYS A 331 -16.93 24.11 13.58
C LYS A 331 -16.02 22.89 13.57
N ILE A 332 -15.63 22.45 12.39
CA ILE A 332 -14.74 21.28 12.27
C ILE A 332 -13.32 21.58 12.78
N ALA A 333 -12.84 22.81 12.63
CA ALA A 333 -11.57 23.24 13.19
C ALA A 333 -11.57 23.18 14.72
N HIS A 334 -12.69 23.56 15.37
CA HIS A 334 -12.86 23.41 16.81
C HIS A 334 -12.76 21.93 17.22
N VAL A 335 -13.50 21.04 16.54
CA VAL A 335 -13.47 19.58 16.81
C VAL A 335 -12.04 19.05 16.69
N ILE A 336 -11.35 19.37 15.59
CA ILE A 336 -9.97 18.96 15.37
C ILE A 336 -9.04 19.47 16.47
N TYR A 337 -9.23 20.73 16.89
CA TYR A 337 -8.43 21.34 17.93
C TYR A 337 -8.60 20.65 19.29
N GLN A 338 -9.86 20.41 19.71
CA GLN A 338 -10.16 19.76 20.99
C GLN A 338 -9.59 18.34 21.06
N ILE A 339 -9.78 17.55 20.01
CA ILE A 339 -9.23 16.18 19.94
C ILE A 339 -7.68 16.23 19.97
N ALA A 340 -7.06 17.16 19.25
CA ALA A 340 -5.61 17.32 19.24
C ALA A 340 -5.06 17.64 20.62
N GLN A 341 -5.73 18.51 21.37
CA GLN A 341 -5.34 18.86 22.74
C GLN A 341 -5.53 17.68 23.70
N GLU A 342 -6.67 16.98 23.64
CA GLU A 342 -6.97 15.88 24.54
C GLU A 342 -6.01 14.69 24.33
N LYS A 343 -5.73 14.34 23.07
CA LYS A 343 -4.90 13.17 22.75
C LYS A 343 -3.41 13.49 22.54
N GLN A 344 -3.03 14.76 22.62
CA GLN A 344 -1.65 15.21 22.39
C GLN A 344 -1.11 14.75 21.01
N VAL A 345 -1.94 14.86 19.98
CA VAL A 345 -1.60 14.52 18.59
C VAL A 345 -1.67 15.73 17.68
N SER A 346 -1.07 15.64 16.50
CA SER A 346 -1.09 16.77 15.56
C SER A 346 -2.49 17.02 14.98
N LYS A 347 -2.86 18.30 14.79
CA LYS A 347 -4.09 18.68 14.07
C LYS A 347 -4.12 18.09 12.65
N GLY A 348 -2.94 17.98 12.03
CA GLY A 348 -2.79 17.41 10.70
C GLY A 348 -3.17 15.93 10.64
N LEU A 349 -2.84 15.13 11.66
CA LEU A 349 -3.25 13.74 11.76
C LEU A 349 -4.78 13.63 11.80
N ILE A 350 -5.44 14.38 12.70
CA ILE A 350 -6.89 14.33 12.86
C ILE A 350 -7.60 14.80 11.59
N ARG A 351 -7.15 15.92 11.01
CA ARG A 351 -7.67 16.43 9.75
C ARG A 351 -7.59 15.39 8.64
N THR A 352 -6.42 14.79 8.45
CA THR A 352 -6.19 13.75 7.43
C THR A 352 -7.09 12.55 7.69
N ARG A 353 -7.18 12.11 8.94
CA ARG A 353 -8.02 10.99 9.33
C ARG A 353 -9.50 11.24 9.06
N LEU A 354 -10.02 12.41 9.39
CA LEU A 354 -11.41 12.81 9.10
C LEU A 354 -11.69 12.87 7.59
N ILE A 355 -10.74 13.37 6.80
CA ILE A 355 -10.86 13.36 5.32
C ILE A 355 -10.96 11.91 4.80
N TRP A 356 -10.12 11.02 5.29
CA TRP A 356 -10.16 9.60 4.92
C TRP A 356 -11.47 8.90 5.34
N LEU A 357 -12.06 9.32 6.46
CA LEU A 357 -13.37 8.84 6.94
C LEU A 357 -14.56 9.50 6.24
N GLY A 358 -14.32 10.30 5.19
CA GLY A 358 -15.36 10.89 4.37
C GLY A 358 -15.96 12.19 4.91
N SER A 359 -15.26 12.88 5.85
CA SER A 359 -15.69 14.20 6.31
C SER A 359 -15.17 15.30 5.36
N PRO A 360 -16.02 15.87 4.49
CA PRO A 360 -15.60 16.91 3.55
C PRO A 360 -15.21 18.20 4.26
N ALA A 361 -15.91 18.56 5.34
CA ALA A 361 -15.65 19.79 6.10
C ALA A 361 -14.20 19.86 6.63
N ALA A 362 -13.58 18.72 6.95
CA ALA A 362 -12.20 18.69 7.41
C ALA A 362 -11.18 19.21 6.37
N LYS A 363 -11.53 19.23 5.08
CA LYS A 363 -10.68 19.79 4.02
C LYS A 363 -10.51 21.30 4.19
N GLY A 364 -11.52 21.99 4.68
CA GLY A 364 -11.53 23.44 4.88
C GLY A 364 -10.79 23.94 6.13
N ALA A 365 -10.33 23.05 7.00
CA ALA A 365 -9.71 23.43 8.26
C ALA A 365 -8.19 23.25 8.25
N PHE A 366 -7.47 24.16 8.91
CA PHE A 366 -6.01 24.12 9.11
C PHE A 366 -5.20 23.92 7.81
N ASN A 367 -5.56 24.64 6.76
CA ASN A 367 -4.85 24.59 5.50
C ASN A 367 -3.53 25.37 5.59
N TYR A 368 -2.45 24.71 5.15
CA TYR A 368 -1.11 25.29 5.14
C TYR A 368 -0.65 25.46 3.70
N VAL A 369 -0.56 26.72 3.27
CA VAL A 369 -0.25 27.10 1.89
C VAL A 369 0.90 28.10 1.89
N ASN A 370 1.92 27.87 1.09
CA ASN A 370 3.07 28.76 0.94
C ASN A 370 3.72 29.20 2.27
N GLY A 371 3.82 28.28 3.24
CA GLY A 371 4.50 28.53 4.50
C GLY A 371 3.62 29.11 5.61
N ARG A 372 2.34 29.29 5.38
CA ARG A 372 1.39 29.82 6.40
C ARG A 372 0.03 29.11 6.37
N TYR A 373 -0.70 29.20 7.49
CA TYR A 373 -2.09 28.77 7.55
C TYR A 373 -3.01 29.83 6.93
N ILE A 374 -3.95 29.38 6.13
CA ILE A 374 -5.06 30.20 5.63
C ILE A 374 -6.27 30.08 6.56
N ALA A 375 -7.20 31.03 6.48
CA ALA A 375 -8.45 31.00 7.24
C ALA A 375 -9.24 29.71 6.92
N ASN A 376 -9.96 29.18 7.92
CA ASN A 376 -10.84 28.04 7.73
C ASN A 376 -12.00 28.44 6.80
N PHE A 377 -12.43 27.52 5.94
CA PHE A 377 -13.53 27.75 5.02
C PHE A 377 -14.54 26.60 5.05
N ALA A 378 -15.80 26.92 4.73
CA ALA A 378 -16.84 25.92 4.65
C ALA A 378 -16.76 25.15 3.33
N PHE A 379 -17.08 23.88 3.39
CA PHE A 379 -17.39 23.09 2.20
C PHE A 379 -18.90 22.96 2.08
N ASP A 380 -19.42 23.53 1.02
CA ASP A 380 -20.78 23.32 0.61
C ASP A 380 -20.84 22.31 -0.52
N ARG A 381 -21.45 21.15 -0.24
CA ARG A 381 -21.61 20.07 -1.22
C ARG A 381 -22.50 20.45 -2.40
N GLU A 382 -23.40 21.40 -2.20
CA GLU A 382 -24.34 21.84 -3.23
C GLU A 382 -23.68 22.80 -4.22
N SER A 383 -22.62 23.51 -3.78
CA SER A 383 -21.92 24.50 -4.60
C SER A 383 -20.63 23.99 -5.23
N VAL A 384 -20.12 22.79 -4.85
CA VAL A 384 -18.86 22.23 -5.38
C VAL A 384 -19.05 20.74 -5.67
N SER A 385 -18.63 20.29 -6.85
CA SER A 385 -18.76 18.88 -7.20
C SER A 385 -17.84 17.97 -6.37
N SER A 386 -18.23 16.71 -6.20
CA SER A 386 -17.58 15.75 -5.27
C SER A 386 -16.10 15.45 -5.55
N GLY A 387 -15.53 15.98 -6.62
CA GLY A 387 -14.10 15.85 -6.97
C GLY A 387 -13.30 17.14 -6.78
N ASP A 388 -13.95 18.27 -6.49
CA ASP A 388 -13.29 19.56 -6.43
C ASP A 388 -12.63 19.78 -5.06
N THR A 389 -11.47 20.42 -5.09
CA THR A 389 -10.73 20.81 -3.87
C THR A 389 -11.14 22.23 -3.47
N PHE A 390 -11.10 22.51 -2.17
CA PHE A 390 -11.40 23.85 -1.66
C PHE A 390 -10.27 24.83 -1.85
N VAL A 391 -9.09 24.29 -2.08
CA VAL A 391 -7.86 25.03 -2.37
C VAL A 391 -7.28 24.44 -3.63
N ILE A 392 -7.32 25.17 -4.72
CA ILE A 392 -6.78 24.77 -6.02
C ILE A 392 -5.70 25.72 -6.46
N SER A 393 -4.70 25.21 -7.19
CA SER A 393 -3.66 26.05 -7.78
C SER A 393 -4.24 27.00 -8.84
N ARG A 394 -3.53 28.10 -9.13
CA ARG A 394 -3.95 29.03 -10.18
C ARG A 394 -4.15 28.35 -11.53
N THR A 395 -3.32 27.39 -11.88
CA THR A 395 -3.43 26.62 -13.14
C THR A 395 -4.71 25.81 -13.16
N GLN A 396 -4.98 25.05 -12.09
CA GLN A 396 -6.22 24.27 -11.98
C GLN A 396 -7.47 25.16 -11.97
N PHE A 397 -7.38 26.35 -11.36
CA PHE A 397 -8.44 27.32 -11.42
C PHE A 397 -8.75 27.79 -12.83
N LEU A 398 -7.72 28.14 -13.61
CA LEU A 398 -7.90 28.58 -14.99
C LEU A 398 -8.51 27.49 -15.86
N ASP A 399 -8.03 26.24 -15.71
CA ASP A 399 -8.56 25.10 -16.43
C ASP A 399 -10.05 24.84 -16.10
N LEU A 400 -10.43 24.93 -14.81
CA LEU A 400 -11.84 24.78 -14.39
C LEU A 400 -12.71 25.96 -14.86
N TYR A 401 -12.18 27.19 -14.79
CA TYR A 401 -12.89 28.39 -15.22
C TYR A 401 -13.16 28.39 -16.73
N GLU A 402 -12.25 27.86 -17.54
CA GLU A 402 -12.43 27.72 -18.98
C GLU A 402 -13.37 26.58 -19.36
N GLN A 403 -13.32 25.47 -18.64
CA GLN A 403 -13.99 24.22 -19.03
C GLN A 403 -15.37 24.00 -18.39
N LYS A 404 -15.66 24.61 -17.21
CA LYS A 404 -16.90 24.39 -16.46
C LYS A 404 -17.69 25.66 -16.23
N GLU A 405 -18.85 25.73 -16.85
CA GLU A 405 -19.75 26.89 -16.73
C GLU A 405 -20.25 27.08 -15.30
N ASP A 406 -20.65 26.02 -14.62
CA ASP A 406 -21.10 26.04 -13.23
C ASP A 406 -20.01 26.60 -12.29
N PHE A 407 -18.75 26.27 -12.53
CA PHE A 407 -17.64 26.81 -11.76
C PHE A 407 -17.45 28.32 -12.01
N ARG A 408 -17.60 28.77 -13.24
CA ARG A 408 -17.60 30.22 -13.59
C ARG A 408 -18.65 31.00 -12.83
N GLU A 409 -19.87 30.48 -12.80
CA GLU A 409 -20.96 31.12 -12.05
C GLU A 409 -20.66 31.28 -10.55
N LEU A 410 -20.04 30.27 -9.95
CA LEU A 410 -19.63 30.31 -8.53
C LEU A 410 -18.56 31.38 -8.28
N ILE A 411 -17.64 31.58 -9.23
CA ILE A 411 -16.63 32.63 -9.18
C ILE A 411 -17.29 34.01 -9.30
N ASP A 412 -18.22 34.19 -10.25
CA ASP A 412 -18.92 35.46 -10.49
C ASP A 412 -19.79 35.84 -9.30
N LYS A 413 -20.33 34.88 -8.57
CA LYS A 413 -21.06 35.10 -7.30
C LYS A 413 -20.12 35.38 -6.12
N LYS A 414 -18.79 35.51 -6.33
CA LYS A 414 -17.76 35.78 -5.32
C LYS A 414 -17.74 34.76 -4.18
N LEU A 415 -18.13 33.53 -4.45
CA LEU A 415 -18.02 32.42 -3.49
C LEU A 415 -16.59 31.93 -3.31
N TYR A 416 -15.71 32.34 -4.20
CA TYR A 416 -14.26 32.03 -4.13
C TYR A 416 -13.43 33.30 -4.08
N VAL A 417 -12.33 33.22 -3.36
CA VAL A 417 -11.30 34.27 -3.30
C VAL A 417 -9.95 33.68 -3.68
N TYR A 418 -9.12 34.52 -4.28
CA TYR A 418 -7.73 34.18 -4.56
C TYR A 418 -6.85 34.58 -3.38
N ALA A 419 -6.19 33.60 -2.77
CA ALA A 419 -5.27 33.82 -1.65
C ALA A 419 -4.00 32.98 -1.84
N ASP A 420 -2.84 33.63 -1.72
CA ASP A 420 -1.52 32.98 -1.73
C ASP A 420 -1.26 32.01 -2.89
N GLY A 421 -1.67 32.38 -4.11
CA GLY A 421 -1.48 31.56 -5.30
C GLY A 421 -2.53 30.46 -5.49
N HIS A 422 -3.53 30.40 -4.62
CA HIS A 422 -4.60 29.40 -4.62
C HIS A 422 -5.97 30.06 -4.61
N VAL A 423 -6.98 29.36 -5.13
CA VAL A 423 -8.38 29.73 -5.07
C VAL A 423 -9.02 28.98 -3.92
N CYS A 424 -9.64 29.72 -3.02
CA CYS A 424 -10.27 29.21 -1.81
C CYS A 424 -11.75 29.60 -1.78
N LEU A 425 -12.58 28.75 -1.16
CA LEU A 425 -13.98 29.11 -0.90
C LEU A 425 -14.03 30.35 0.01
N ASN A 426 -14.81 31.36 -0.37
CA ASN A 426 -15.03 32.55 0.41
C ASN A 426 -16.12 32.28 1.47
N THR A 427 -15.71 32.10 2.71
CA THR A 427 -16.61 31.78 3.83
C THR A 427 -17.00 32.99 4.62
#